data_ab8a8ab15eedd15ba9a3e525500a87da
#
_entry.id   ab8a8ab15eedd15ba9a3e525500a87da
#
_cell.length_a   1.000
_cell.length_b   1.000
_cell.length_c   1.000
_cell.angle_alpha   90.00
_cell.angle_beta   90.00
_cell.angle_gamma   90.00
#
_symmetry.space_group_name_H-M   'P 1'
#
loop_
_entity.id
_entity.type
_entity.pdbx_description
1 polymer ?
#
loop_
_entity_poly.entity_id
_entity_poly.type
_entity_poly.pdbx_seq_one_letter_code
_entity_poly.pdbx_strand_id
1 'polypeptide(L)'
;MNSSSNKVSSEVNGGTDKGAENSSGGKLRPRPLLMIPLRRCGSHALRLRLNMNQQFYSPYPLHIVDFMPSVPLYGDLSDDRAYFRMVVDIVGLQAASMVKWAKVVFDPVDIFESIRHQPRSVHRVVWELLLRAGEQHGASVVMDKSLDSVHYADELMDLFPDMLFLNVVRDPRAQVASMNRAIIHDFDSELNARTWLAAHQAADALMARHGERVLTIRYEDFLSDQQAVLKKICAFLAIDYLPQMLDVGASSEAKQISQLSALWSSNCFAPIAANADKFKQQLGMDEIAIIETLTRPYMERYGYQTMTACDAVVDAASTGLAATRSEIGKAQAWRAMETGNFRDFILRRYRADYLAKVRARLEQQRATAPASSVPLTLEALDPAGFVVTD
;
A
#
# COMPACT_ATOMS: atom_id res chain seq x y z
N MET A 1 -22.63 -71.76 -29.61
CA MET A 1 -23.22 -72.80 -28.74
C MET A 1 -23.60 -72.15 -27.46
N ASN A 2 -24.89 -72.18 -27.20
CA ASN A 2 -25.64 -72.10 -25.93
C ASN A 2 -25.40 -70.88 -25.01
N SER A 3 -26.31 -69.91 -24.92
CA SER A 3 -27.69 -69.94 -24.33
C SER A 3 -27.69 -70.18 -22.86
N SER A 4 -28.15 -69.27 -22.00
CA SER A 4 -29.53 -69.04 -21.57
C SER A 4 -29.46 -68.14 -20.33
N SER A 5 -30.16 -67.05 -20.28
CA SER A 5 -31.55 -66.84 -19.83
C SER A 5 -31.76 -66.74 -18.30
N ASN A 6 -32.27 -65.60 -17.94
CA ASN A 6 -33.35 -65.31 -17.00
C ASN A 6 -33.15 -65.50 -15.47
N LYS A 7 -33.33 -64.47 -14.65
CA LYS A 7 -34.68 -64.13 -14.13
C LYS A 7 -34.64 -62.83 -13.26
N VAL A 8 -35.69 -62.08 -13.45
CA VAL A 8 -36.20 -60.94 -12.72
C VAL A 8 -36.53 -61.30 -11.25
N SER A 9 -36.24 -60.45 -10.32
CA SER A 9 -37.08 -60.25 -9.12
C SER A 9 -36.93 -58.82 -8.59
N SER A 10 -38.04 -58.14 -8.59
CA SER A 10 -38.30 -56.85 -7.98
C SER A 10 -38.33 -56.96 -6.44
N GLU A 11 -37.69 -56.05 -5.77
CA GLU A 11 -38.18 -55.58 -4.44
C GLU A 11 -37.88 -54.11 -4.24
N VAL A 12 -38.91 -53.36 -3.96
CA VAL A 12 -39.00 -51.96 -3.56
C VAL A 12 -38.69 -51.91 -2.06
N ASN A 13 -37.78 -51.05 -1.63
CA ASN A 13 -38.04 -50.30 -0.39
C ASN A 13 -37.02 -49.21 -0.09
N GLY A 14 -37.54 -48.08 0.34
CA GLY A 14 -36.99 -47.28 1.42
C GLY A 14 -36.09 -46.12 1.00
N GLY A 15 -36.70 -44.97 0.73
CA GLY A 15 -35.96 -43.69 0.65
C GLY A 15 -35.28 -43.36 1.96
N THR A 16 -34.07 -42.87 1.84
CA THR A 16 -33.49 -41.89 2.76
C THR A 16 -32.81 -40.81 1.93
N ASP A 17 -33.50 -39.72 1.87
CA ASP A 17 -33.02 -38.43 1.40
C ASP A 17 -31.73 -38.06 2.19
N LYS A 18 -30.58 -38.25 1.56
CA LYS A 18 -29.33 -37.66 2.05
C LYS A 18 -29.14 -36.41 1.24
N GLY A 19 -29.42 -35.30 1.92
CA GLY A 19 -29.14 -33.96 1.46
C GLY A 19 -27.76 -33.87 0.84
N ALA A 20 -27.76 -33.46 -0.42
CA ALA A 20 -26.55 -33.01 -1.08
C ALA A 20 -26.04 -31.78 -0.31
N GLU A 21 -25.10 -31.97 0.57
CA GLU A 21 -24.26 -30.88 1.07
C GLU A 21 -23.55 -30.28 -0.16
N ASN A 22 -24.08 -29.17 -0.58
CA ASN A 22 -23.42 -28.27 -1.52
C ASN A 22 -22.17 -27.72 -0.84
N SER A 23 -21.08 -28.49 -0.87
CA SER A 23 -19.74 -27.97 -0.57
C SER A 23 -19.32 -27.06 -1.72
N SER A 24 -19.90 -25.87 -1.79
CA SER A 24 -19.27 -24.75 -2.45
C SER A 24 -17.95 -24.50 -1.67
N GLY A 25 -16.86 -25.05 -2.15
CA GLY A 25 -15.51 -24.77 -1.65
C GLY A 25 -15.26 -23.27 -1.82
N GLY A 26 -15.70 -22.47 -0.84
CA GLY A 26 -15.42 -21.04 -0.79
C GLY A 26 -13.92 -20.89 -0.82
N LYS A 27 -13.38 -20.28 -1.86
CA LYS A 27 -11.96 -19.88 -1.90
C LYS A 27 -11.69 -19.09 -0.64
N LEU A 28 -10.76 -19.57 0.18
CA LEU A 28 -10.37 -18.89 1.41
C LEU A 28 -9.87 -17.49 1.04
N ARG A 29 -10.48 -16.47 1.64
CA ARG A 29 -10.09 -15.07 1.37
C ARG A 29 -8.64 -14.85 1.81
N PRO A 30 -7.80 -14.17 1.01
CA PRO A 30 -6.40 -13.91 1.38
C PRO A 30 -6.28 -13.18 2.70
N ARG A 31 -5.26 -13.53 3.49
CA ARG A 31 -4.95 -12.82 4.72
C ARG A 31 -4.32 -11.47 4.41
N PRO A 32 -4.79 -10.37 5.03
CA PRO A 32 -4.26 -9.04 4.82
C PRO A 32 -2.90 -8.85 5.49
N LEU A 33 -1.96 -8.22 4.77
CA LEU A 33 -0.65 -7.80 5.25
C LEU A 33 -0.40 -6.35 4.87
N LEU A 34 -0.06 -5.49 5.83
CA LEU A 34 0.40 -4.12 5.55
C LEU A 34 1.91 -4.02 5.75
N MET A 35 2.63 -3.53 4.74
CA MET A 35 4.03 -3.15 4.93
C MET A 35 4.11 -1.75 5.54
N ILE A 36 4.88 -1.59 6.61
CA ILE A 36 5.07 -0.36 7.38
C ILE A 36 6.57 -0.07 7.59
N PRO A 37 7.04 1.06 8.14
CA PRO A 37 6.27 2.23 8.48
C PRO A 37 6.34 3.32 7.40
N LEU A 38 7.43 3.38 6.59
CA LEU A 38 7.66 4.52 5.71
C LEU A 38 8.33 4.11 4.39
N ARG A 39 7.96 4.77 3.32
CA ARG A 39 8.55 4.62 1.98
C ARG A 39 10.08 4.82 2.00
N ARG A 40 10.79 4.33 0.97
CA ARG A 40 12.25 4.38 0.76
C ARG A 40 13.07 3.44 1.67
N CYS A 41 12.42 2.53 2.39
CA CYS A 41 13.06 1.48 3.18
C CYS A 41 13.47 0.23 2.37
N GLY A 42 13.42 0.24 1.04
CA GLY A 42 13.64 -0.96 0.21
C GLY A 42 12.37 -1.76 -0.10
N SER A 43 11.21 -1.20 0.20
CA SER A 43 9.89 -1.85 0.07
C SER A 43 9.59 -2.44 -1.31
N HIS A 44 10.01 -1.80 -2.41
CA HIS A 44 9.84 -2.35 -3.75
C HIS A 44 10.70 -3.59 -4.01
N ALA A 45 11.94 -3.59 -3.52
CA ALA A 45 12.84 -4.74 -3.68
C ALA A 45 12.29 -5.98 -2.96
N LEU A 46 11.71 -5.80 -1.76
CA LEU A 46 11.04 -6.87 -1.01
C LEU A 46 9.75 -7.32 -1.72
N ARG A 47 8.87 -6.38 -2.06
CA ARG A 47 7.59 -6.67 -2.72
C ARG A 47 7.76 -7.49 -3.99
N LEU A 48 8.68 -7.11 -4.86
CA LEU A 48 8.89 -7.78 -6.14
C LEU A 48 9.40 -9.21 -5.96
N ARG A 49 10.19 -9.48 -4.92
CA ARG A 49 10.64 -10.83 -4.60
C ARG A 49 9.53 -11.68 -4.01
N LEU A 50 8.74 -11.11 -3.11
CA LEU A 50 7.57 -11.77 -2.54
C LEU A 50 6.54 -12.12 -3.63
N ASN A 51 6.32 -11.24 -4.62
CA ASN A 51 5.43 -11.50 -5.77
C ASN A 51 5.90 -12.64 -6.70
N MET A 52 7.12 -13.14 -6.55
CA MET A 52 7.56 -14.35 -7.26
C MET A 52 7.04 -15.64 -6.61
N ASN A 53 6.35 -15.54 -5.48
CA ASN A 53 5.66 -16.63 -4.80
C ASN A 53 4.16 -16.58 -5.14
N GLN A 54 3.62 -17.67 -5.68
CA GLN A 54 2.20 -17.76 -6.06
C GLN A 54 1.23 -17.65 -4.87
N GLN A 55 1.67 -17.99 -3.65
CA GLN A 55 0.88 -17.85 -2.43
C GLN A 55 0.77 -16.39 -1.97
N PHE A 56 1.49 -15.46 -2.60
CA PHE A 56 1.58 -14.06 -2.21
C PHE A 56 1.24 -13.15 -3.39
N TYR A 57 0.49 -12.08 -3.12
CA TYR A 57 0.23 -11.03 -4.09
C TYR A 57 0.30 -9.64 -3.46
N SER A 58 0.99 -8.74 -4.11
CA SER A 58 1.02 -7.32 -3.75
C SER A 58 1.05 -6.48 -5.02
N PRO A 59 -0.05 -5.81 -5.36
CA PRO A 59 -0.07 -4.92 -6.51
C PRO A 59 0.76 -3.65 -6.25
N TYR A 60 0.87 -2.79 -7.25
CA TYR A 60 1.41 -1.45 -7.04
C TYR A 60 0.49 -0.67 -6.08
N PRO A 61 1.04 -0.02 -5.03
CA PRO A 61 0.24 0.60 -3.97
C PRO A 61 -0.58 1.78 -4.48
N LEU A 62 -1.77 1.93 -3.92
CA LEU A 62 -2.65 3.09 -4.21
C LEU A 62 -2.15 4.37 -3.57
N HIS A 63 -1.31 4.28 -2.54
CA HIS A 63 -0.90 5.43 -1.71
C HIS A 63 -2.13 6.21 -1.21
N ILE A 64 -3.04 5.48 -0.56
CA ILE A 64 -4.36 5.99 -0.17
C ILE A 64 -4.30 7.19 0.79
N VAL A 65 -3.19 7.36 1.49
CA VAL A 65 -2.96 8.52 2.38
C VAL A 65 -3.11 9.86 1.64
N ASP A 66 -2.78 9.91 0.34
CA ASP A 66 -2.98 11.11 -0.48
C ASP A 66 -4.46 11.44 -0.73
N PHE A 67 -5.36 10.48 -0.56
CA PHE A 67 -6.81 10.65 -0.69
C PHE A 67 -7.47 11.09 0.63
N MET A 68 -6.87 10.74 1.78
CA MET A 68 -7.45 10.97 3.11
C MET A 68 -7.89 12.43 3.38
N PRO A 69 -7.17 13.48 2.92
CA PRO A 69 -7.61 14.86 3.09
C PRO A 69 -8.95 15.20 2.43
N SER A 70 -9.42 14.37 1.46
CA SER A 70 -10.71 14.56 0.78
C SER A 70 -11.88 13.86 1.50
N VAL A 71 -11.60 12.93 2.43
CA VAL A 71 -12.64 12.12 3.09
C VAL A 71 -13.68 12.96 3.84
N PRO A 72 -13.32 14.00 4.61
CA PRO A 72 -14.31 14.83 5.29
C PRO A 72 -15.27 15.57 4.34
N LEU A 73 -14.91 15.71 3.06
CA LEU A 73 -15.73 16.39 2.06
C LEU A 73 -16.92 15.54 1.58
N TYR A 74 -16.89 14.21 1.78
CA TYR A 74 -18.03 13.33 1.46
C TYR A 74 -19.21 13.49 2.43
N GLY A 75 -18.97 14.04 3.63
CA GLY A 75 -19.98 14.17 4.68
C GLY A 75 -20.13 12.87 5.48
N ASP A 76 -21.38 12.54 5.84
CA ASP A 76 -21.66 11.34 6.64
C ASP A 76 -21.61 10.07 5.76
N LEU A 77 -20.65 9.20 6.02
CA LEU A 77 -20.49 7.94 5.30
C LEU A 77 -21.55 6.88 5.68
N SER A 78 -22.40 7.14 6.69
CA SER A 78 -23.57 6.31 6.93
C SER A 78 -24.64 6.47 5.84
N ASP A 79 -24.62 7.58 5.11
CA ASP A 79 -25.41 7.79 3.90
C ASP A 79 -24.86 6.96 2.73
N ASP A 80 -25.72 6.14 2.13
CA ASP A 80 -25.35 5.25 1.01
C ASP A 80 -24.81 6.01 -0.21
N ARG A 81 -25.30 7.22 -0.49
CA ARG A 81 -24.85 8.04 -1.62
C ARG A 81 -23.46 8.60 -1.38
N ALA A 82 -23.20 9.09 -0.16
CA ALA A 82 -21.89 9.59 0.23
C ALA A 82 -20.86 8.47 0.14
N TYR A 83 -21.20 7.28 0.70
CA TYR A 83 -20.32 6.14 0.69
C TYR A 83 -20.10 5.57 -0.73
N PHE A 84 -21.17 5.41 -1.53
CA PHE A 84 -21.05 4.95 -2.92
C PHE A 84 -20.19 5.88 -3.76
N ARG A 85 -20.36 7.21 -3.63
CA ARG A 85 -19.51 8.19 -4.30
C ARG A 85 -18.03 8.01 -3.94
N MET A 86 -17.72 7.78 -2.67
CA MET A 86 -16.36 7.49 -2.23
C MET A 86 -15.82 6.19 -2.83
N VAL A 87 -16.64 5.13 -2.91
CA VAL A 87 -16.27 3.88 -3.58
C VAL A 87 -15.91 4.13 -5.05
N VAL A 88 -16.75 4.87 -5.80
CA VAL A 88 -16.50 5.24 -7.20
C VAL A 88 -15.15 5.97 -7.34
N ASP A 89 -14.88 6.93 -6.46
CA ASP A 89 -13.65 7.71 -6.53
C ASP A 89 -12.40 6.91 -6.16
N ILE A 90 -12.48 5.96 -5.25
CA ILE A 90 -11.36 5.07 -4.92
C ILE A 90 -11.10 4.06 -6.05
N VAL A 91 -12.15 3.51 -6.67
CA VAL A 91 -12.02 2.66 -7.86
C VAL A 91 -11.39 3.44 -9.01
N GLY A 92 -11.83 4.68 -9.23
CA GLY A 92 -11.24 5.58 -10.21
C GLY A 92 -9.77 5.91 -9.89
N LEU A 93 -9.40 6.10 -8.63
CA LEU A 93 -8.00 6.28 -8.22
C LEU A 93 -7.15 5.04 -8.54
N GLN A 94 -7.69 3.84 -8.33
CA GLN A 94 -7.02 2.60 -8.71
C GLN A 94 -6.82 2.54 -10.24
N ALA A 95 -7.85 2.89 -11.01
CA ALA A 95 -7.75 2.96 -12.47
C ALA A 95 -6.78 4.06 -12.95
N ALA A 96 -6.61 5.15 -12.20
CA ALA A 96 -5.65 6.22 -12.46
C ALA A 96 -4.21 5.89 -12.03
N SER A 97 -3.97 4.73 -11.40
CA SER A 97 -2.63 4.31 -10.98
C SER A 97 -1.68 4.21 -12.16
N MET A 98 -0.44 4.70 -11.97
CA MET A 98 0.60 4.67 -13.02
C MET A 98 1.08 3.25 -13.34
N VAL A 99 0.95 2.31 -12.43
CA VAL A 99 1.16 0.87 -12.66
C VAL A 99 -0.18 0.17 -12.50
N LYS A 100 -0.66 -0.41 -13.58
CA LYS A 100 -1.96 -1.11 -13.55
C LYS A 100 -1.85 -2.43 -12.80
N TRP A 101 -2.89 -2.75 -12.04
CA TRP A 101 -3.01 -4.06 -11.43
C TRP A 101 -3.36 -5.10 -12.53
N ALA A 102 -2.57 -6.15 -12.59
CA ALA A 102 -2.74 -7.15 -13.64
C ALA A 102 -4.05 -7.95 -13.46
N LYS A 103 -4.75 -8.20 -14.55
CA LYS A 103 -5.92 -9.10 -14.62
C LYS A 103 -7.12 -8.70 -13.75
N VAL A 104 -7.20 -7.47 -13.26
CA VAL A 104 -8.34 -7.01 -12.45
C VAL A 104 -9.00 -5.80 -13.07
N VAL A 105 -10.34 -5.83 -13.06
CA VAL A 105 -11.21 -4.70 -13.34
C VAL A 105 -12.25 -4.67 -12.24
N PHE A 106 -12.51 -3.50 -11.68
CA PHE A 106 -13.45 -3.35 -10.58
C PHE A 106 -14.67 -2.57 -11.05
N ASP A 107 -15.85 -3.13 -10.78
CA ASP A 107 -17.12 -2.41 -10.89
C ASP A 107 -17.42 -1.76 -9.53
N PRO A 108 -17.57 -0.42 -9.46
CA PRO A 108 -17.87 0.26 -8.21
C PRO A 108 -19.19 -0.21 -7.58
N VAL A 109 -20.19 -0.62 -8.38
CA VAL A 109 -21.46 -1.15 -7.87
C VAL A 109 -21.23 -2.46 -7.14
N ASP A 110 -20.52 -3.41 -7.76
CA ASP A 110 -20.18 -4.70 -7.13
C ASP A 110 -19.36 -4.52 -5.84
N ILE A 111 -18.41 -3.56 -5.84
CA ILE A 111 -17.63 -3.25 -4.64
C ILE A 111 -18.56 -2.71 -3.55
N PHE A 112 -19.37 -1.71 -3.85
CA PHE A 112 -20.28 -1.10 -2.89
C PHE A 112 -21.24 -2.14 -2.29
N GLU A 113 -21.93 -2.94 -3.12
CA GLU A 113 -22.89 -3.95 -2.65
C GLU A 113 -22.24 -4.99 -1.73
N SER A 114 -20.98 -5.34 -1.96
CA SER A 114 -20.27 -6.31 -1.11
C SER A 114 -19.89 -5.79 0.28
N ILE A 115 -19.74 -4.46 0.43
CA ILE A 115 -19.25 -3.86 1.68
C ILE A 115 -20.23 -2.89 2.35
N ARG A 116 -21.39 -2.58 1.74
CA ARG A 116 -22.34 -1.56 2.22
C ARG A 116 -22.84 -1.77 3.64
N HIS A 117 -22.90 -3.03 4.09
CA HIS A 117 -23.37 -3.42 5.43
C HIS A 117 -22.23 -3.68 6.42
N GLN A 118 -20.98 -3.43 6.02
CA GLN A 118 -19.80 -3.53 6.87
C GLN A 118 -19.42 -2.15 7.43
N PRO A 119 -18.53 -2.07 8.44
CA PRO A 119 -18.00 -0.77 8.90
C PRO A 119 -17.44 0.04 7.72
N ARG A 120 -17.94 1.25 7.54
CA ARG A 120 -17.68 2.09 6.36
C ARG A 120 -16.47 2.97 6.57
N SER A 121 -15.48 2.82 5.71
CA SER A 121 -14.29 3.66 5.71
C SER A 121 -13.56 3.59 4.37
N VAL A 122 -12.59 4.47 4.16
CA VAL A 122 -11.68 4.43 3.01
C VAL A 122 -10.92 3.11 2.98
N HIS A 123 -10.40 2.67 4.14
CA HIS A 123 -9.61 1.46 4.22
C HIS A 123 -10.44 0.20 3.93
N ARG A 124 -11.73 0.19 4.30
CA ARG A 124 -12.63 -0.91 3.91
C ARG A 124 -12.71 -1.06 2.39
N VAL A 125 -12.86 0.06 1.66
CA VAL A 125 -12.92 0.04 0.19
C VAL A 125 -11.57 -0.43 -0.39
N VAL A 126 -10.46 0.16 0.04
CA VAL A 126 -9.12 -0.20 -0.47
C VAL A 126 -8.81 -1.67 -0.25
N TRP A 127 -9.10 -2.19 0.93
CA TRP A 127 -8.84 -3.60 1.24
C TRP A 127 -9.78 -4.55 0.52
N GLU A 128 -11.01 -4.12 0.21
CA GLU A 128 -11.89 -4.91 -0.66
C GLU A 128 -11.27 -5.09 -2.05
N LEU A 129 -10.71 -4.01 -2.65
CA LEU A 129 -10.03 -4.10 -3.94
C LEU A 129 -8.79 -5.03 -3.86
N LEU A 130 -7.99 -4.89 -2.80
CA LEU A 130 -6.78 -5.70 -2.59
C LEU A 130 -7.11 -7.19 -2.42
N LEU A 131 -8.09 -7.51 -1.57
CA LEU A 131 -8.50 -8.88 -1.28
C LEU A 131 -9.04 -9.56 -2.55
N ARG A 132 -9.92 -8.90 -3.32
CA ARG A 132 -10.40 -9.41 -4.61
C ARG A 132 -9.26 -9.64 -5.61
N ALA A 133 -8.32 -8.71 -5.67
CA ALA A 133 -7.15 -8.89 -6.53
C ALA A 133 -6.30 -10.10 -6.08
N GLY A 134 -6.11 -10.30 -4.78
CA GLY A 134 -5.43 -11.48 -4.23
C GLY A 134 -6.16 -12.78 -4.55
N GLU A 135 -7.48 -12.84 -4.37
CA GLU A 135 -8.34 -13.97 -4.73
C GLU A 135 -8.22 -14.34 -6.21
N GLN A 136 -8.21 -13.33 -7.08
CA GLN A 136 -8.09 -13.54 -8.54
C GLN A 136 -6.71 -14.07 -8.93
N HIS A 137 -5.67 -13.77 -8.16
CA HIS A 137 -4.32 -14.32 -8.35
C HIS A 137 -4.11 -15.66 -7.65
N GLY A 138 -5.09 -16.14 -6.87
CA GLY A 138 -4.99 -17.40 -6.11
C GLY A 138 -4.03 -17.30 -4.91
N ALA A 139 -3.74 -16.08 -4.45
CA ALA A 139 -2.85 -15.85 -3.31
C ALA A 139 -3.55 -16.15 -1.98
N SER A 140 -2.81 -16.67 -1.00
CA SER A 140 -3.25 -16.85 0.39
C SER A 140 -2.94 -15.65 1.27
N VAL A 141 -2.02 -14.77 0.83
CA VAL A 141 -1.67 -13.51 1.48
C VAL A 141 -1.69 -12.38 0.46
N VAL A 142 -2.34 -11.27 0.79
CA VAL A 142 -2.31 -10.05 -0.01
C VAL A 142 -1.69 -8.91 0.79
N MET A 143 -0.74 -8.18 0.18
CA MET A 143 -0.04 -7.09 0.86
C MET A 143 -0.35 -5.73 0.23
N ASP A 144 -0.76 -4.77 1.07
CA ASP A 144 -0.66 -3.36 0.73
C ASP A 144 0.74 -2.82 1.06
N LYS A 145 1.32 -2.10 0.13
CA LYS A 145 2.59 -1.39 0.27
C LYS A 145 2.41 0.13 0.39
N SER A 146 1.26 0.58 0.85
CA SER A 146 1.00 1.98 1.23
C SER A 146 1.51 2.22 2.65
N LEU A 147 2.83 2.22 2.83
CA LEU A 147 3.52 2.18 4.14
C LEU A 147 3.05 3.27 5.11
N ASP A 148 2.76 4.47 4.59
CA ASP A 148 2.30 5.61 5.39
C ASP A 148 0.93 5.34 6.05
N SER A 149 0.24 4.26 5.67
CA SER A 149 -1.00 3.79 6.32
C SER A 149 -0.76 3.25 7.74
N VAL A 150 0.50 3.20 8.22
CA VAL A 150 0.83 2.89 9.62
C VAL A 150 0.08 3.78 10.62
N HIS A 151 -0.19 5.03 10.25
CA HIS A 151 -0.95 5.97 11.10
C HIS A 151 -2.43 5.60 11.28
N TYR A 152 -2.93 4.62 10.52
CA TYR A 152 -4.28 4.09 10.58
C TYR A 152 -4.32 2.63 11.06
N ALA A 153 -3.24 2.18 11.72
CA ALA A 153 -3.10 0.78 12.11
C ALA A 153 -4.22 0.29 13.05
N ASP A 154 -4.71 1.14 13.94
CA ASP A 154 -5.81 0.80 14.86
C ASP A 154 -7.11 0.56 14.08
N GLU A 155 -7.50 1.48 13.19
CA GLU A 155 -8.65 1.29 12.30
C GLU A 155 -8.51 0.00 11.47
N LEU A 156 -7.32 -0.28 10.97
CA LEU A 156 -7.06 -1.47 10.17
C LEU A 156 -7.20 -2.75 11.01
N MET A 157 -6.75 -2.75 12.26
CA MET A 157 -6.94 -3.88 13.18
C MET A 157 -8.40 -4.10 13.53
N ASP A 158 -9.19 -3.02 13.71
CA ASP A 158 -10.64 -3.13 13.95
C ASP A 158 -11.37 -3.69 12.72
N LEU A 159 -10.97 -3.28 11.52
CA LEU A 159 -11.55 -3.76 10.26
C LEU A 159 -11.14 -5.20 9.90
N PHE A 160 -9.92 -5.60 10.25
CA PHE A 160 -9.29 -6.86 9.88
C PHE A 160 -8.50 -7.44 11.06
N PRO A 161 -9.16 -8.13 12.00
CA PRO A 161 -8.52 -8.62 13.23
C PRO A 161 -7.37 -9.64 13.01
N ASP A 162 -7.31 -10.24 11.82
CA ASP A 162 -6.25 -11.17 11.40
C ASP A 162 -5.12 -10.52 10.60
N MET A 163 -5.16 -9.19 10.43
CA MET A 163 -4.13 -8.42 9.71
C MET A 163 -2.75 -8.62 10.31
N LEU A 164 -1.76 -8.76 9.44
CA LEU A 164 -0.35 -8.79 9.79
C LEU A 164 0.36 -7.53 9.32
N PHE A 165 1.50 -7.25 9.94
CA PHE A 165 2.32 -6.09 9.59
C PHE A 165 3.78 -6.51 9.35
N LEU A 166 4.35 -6.03 8.24
CA LEU A 166 5.78 -6.19 7.95
C LEU A 166 6.46 -4.84 8.16
N ASN A 167 7.12 -4.69 9.32
CA ASN A 167 7.86 -3.48 9.68
C ASN A 167 9.27 -3.55 9.09
N VAL A 168 9.57 -2.65 8.14
CA VAL A 168 10.86 -2.59 7.45
C VAL A 168 11.62 -1.37 7.91
N VAL A 169 12.62 -1.57 8.75
CA VAL A 169 13.48 -0.52 9.29
C VAL A 169 14.71 -0.35 8.39
N ARG A 170 15.13 0.89 8.19
CA ARG A 170 16.35 1.26 7.48
C ARG A 170 17.07 2.36 8.25
N ASP A 171 18.40 2.43 8.14
CA ASP A 171 19.19 3.55 8.68
C ASP A 171 18.54 4.90 8.29
N PRO A 172 18.14 5.73 9.28
CA PRO A 172 17.42 6.98 9.01
C PRO A 172 18.20 7.89 8.06
N ARG A 173 19.52 7.95 8.15
CA ARG A 173 20.39 8.77 7.28
C ARG A 173 20.29 8.31 5.82
N ALA A 174 20.38 7.00 5.60
CA ALA A 174 20.28 6.39 4.26
C ALA A 174 18.86 6.51 3.68
N GLN A 175 17.82 6.41 4.54
CA GLN A 175 16.44 6.57 4.11
C GLN A 175 16.13 8.03 3.79
N VAL A 176 16.49 8.99 4.65
CA VAL A 176 16.32 10.43 4.43
C VAL A 176 17.09 10.90 3.18
N ALA A 177 18.35 10.50 3.00
CA ALA A 177 19.10 10.79 1.77
C ALA A 177 18.37 10.32 0.51
N SER A 178 17.68 9.19 0.57
CA SER A 178 16.83 8.69 -0.52
C SER A 178 15.51 9.46 -0.65
N MET A 179 14.95 9.97 0.45
CA MET A 179 13.73 10.79 0.45
C MET A 179 13.99 12.16 -0.15
N ASN A 180 15.07 12.84 0.21
CA ASN A 180 15.48 14.15 -0.31
C ASN A 180 15.59 14.23 -1.85
N ARG A 181 15.61 13.08 -2.52
CA ARG A 181 15.73 12.97 -4.00
C ARG A 181 14.47 12.42 -4.65
N ALA A 182 13.46 12.14 -3.86
CA ALA A 182 12.23 11.53 -4.35
C ALA A 182 11.11 12.57 -4.38
N ILE A 183 10.56 12.84 -5.59
CA ILE A 183 9.48 13.80 -5.81
C ILE A 183 8.24 13.60 -4.94
N ILE A 184 8.13 12.43 -4.31
CA ILE A 184 7.03 12.04 -3.42
C ILE A 184 7.29 12.36 -1.95
N HIS A 185 8.39 13.02 -1.64
CA HIS A 185 8.82 13.42 -0.29
C HIS A 185 9.22 14.89 -0.26
N ASP A 186 9.63 15.35 0.91
CA ASP A 186 10.24 16.65 1.06
C ASP A 186 11.67 16.67 0.51
N PHE A 187 12.14 17.86 0.14
CA PHE A 187 13.52 18.08 -0.33
C PHE A 187 14.35 18.73 0.77
N ASP A 188 14.16 18.23 2.00
CA ASP A 188 14.88 18.72 3.18
C ASP A 188 15.07 17.60 4.21
N SER A 189 16.26 17.53 4.79
CA SER A 189 16.66 16.48 5.72
C SER A 189 15.92 16.55 7.06
N GLU A 190 15.61 17.74 7.58
CA GLU A 190 14.87 17.88 8.83
C GLU A 190 13.43 17.40 8.66
N LEU A 191 12.73 17.84 7.63
CA LEU A 191 11.34 17.45 7.38
C LEU A 191 11.20 15.93 7.18
N ASN A 192 12.12 15.36 6.41
CA ASN A 192 12.13 13.92 6.16
C ASN A 192 12.52 13.11 7.41
N ALA A 193 13.42 13.62 8.26
CA ALA A 193 13.75 12.98 9.54
C ALA A 193 12.56 13.02 10.52
N ARG A 194 11.82 14.12 10.57
CA ARG A 194 10.57 14.25 11.37
C ARG A 194 9.50 13.27 10.87
N THR A 195 9.32 13.16 9.55
CA THR A 195 8.40 12.19 8.95
C THR A 195 8.82 10.76 9.28
N TRP A 196 10.12 10.47 9.22
CA TRP A 196 10.68 9.18 9.61
C TRP A 196 10.37 8.86 11.07
N LEU A 197 10.64 9.80 11.97
CA LEU A 197 10.39 9.66 13.41
C LEU A 197 8.92 9.39 13.70
N ALA A 198 8.00 10.20 13.14
CA ALA A 198 6.56 10.05 13.35
C ALA A 198 6.04 8.67 12.88
N ALA A 199 6.51 8.20 11.73
CA ALA A 199 6.12 6.89 11.21
C ALA A 199 6.62 5.74 12.11
N HIS A 200 7.86 5.84 12.63
CA HIS A 200 8.40 4.84 13.55
C HIS A 200 7.74 4.88 14.92
N GLN A 201 7.33 6.06 15.40
CA GLN A 201 6.53 6.19 16.63
C GLN A 201 5.17 5.51 16.48
N ALA A 202 4.51 5.66 15.32
CA ALA A 202 3.26 4.95 15.04
C ALA A 202 3.46 3.43 14.99
N ALA A 203 4.56 2.97 14.37
CA ALA A 203 4.91 1.54 14.37
C ALA A 203 5.20 1.00 15.78
N ASP A 204 5.86 1.78 16.63
CA ASP A 204 6.10 1.41 18.04
C ASP A 204 4.78 1.29 18.81
N ALA A 205 3.87 2.23 18.64
CA ALA A 205 2.55 2.18 19.26
C ALA A 205 1.76 0.93 18.84
N LEU A 206 1.85 0.55 17.56
CA LEU A 206 1.27 -0.70 17.06
C LEU A 206 1.93 -1.93 17.69
N MET A 207 3.28 -1.98 17.71
CA MET A 207 4.03 -3.10 18.28
C MET A 207 3.77 -3.27 19.78
N ALA A 208 3.58 -2.18 20.51
CA ALA A 208 3.26 -2.25 21.94
C ALA A 208 1.90 -2.90 22.22
N ARG A 209 0.93 -2.80 21.30
CA ARG A 209 -0.41 -3.37 21.45
C ARG A 209 -0.59 -4.72 20.77
N HIS A 210 0.08 -4.93 19.63
CA HIS A 210 -0.11 -6.05 18.73
C HIS A 210 1.23 -6.65 18.22
N GLY A 211 2.21 -6.76 19.11
CA GLY A 211 3.58 -7.18 18.75
C GLY A 211 3.65 -8.54 18.04
N GLU A 212 2.76 -9.48 18.39
CA GLU A 212 2.64 -10.79 17.75
C GLU A 212 2.17 -10.73 16.29
N ARG A 213 1.57 -9.61 15.87
CA ARG A 213 1.12 -9.34 14.51
C ARG A 213 2.16 -8.63 13.66
N VAL A 214 3.31 -8.25 14.24
CA VAL A 214 4.33 -7.43 13.57
C VAL A 214 5.63 -8.18 13.45
N LEU A 215 6.09 -8.40 12.22
CA LEU A 215 7.45 -8.83 11.96
C LEU A 215 8.33 -7.63 11.62
N THR A 216 9.36 -7.38 12.42
CA THR A 216 10.39 -6.38 12.11
C THR A 216 11.59 -7.00 11.41
N ILE A 217 12.01 -6.38 10.32
CA ILE A 217 13.26 -6.68 9.59
C ILE A 217 14.05 -5.39 9.34
N ARG A 218 15.38 -5.51 9.28
CA ARG A 218 16.25 -4.42 8.83
C ARG A 218 16.54 -4.55 7.35
N TYR A 219 16.52 -3.44 6.64
CA TYR A 219 16.86 -3.42 5.22
C TYR A 219 18.31 -3.83 4.98
N GLU A 220 19.21 -3.49 5.89
CA GLU A 220 20.62 -3.85 5.84
C GLU A 220 20.83 -5.36 5.96
N ASP A 221 20.03 -6.05 6.80
CA ASP A 221 20.05 -7.51 6.90
C ASP A 221 19.60 -8.15 5.58
N PHE A 222 18.57 -7.55 4.93
CA PHE A 222 18.13 -7.98 3.60
C PHE A 222 19.19 -7.74 2.51
N LEU A 223 20.00 -6.69 2.64
CA LEU A 223 21.12 -6.47 1.72
C LEU A 223 22.23 -7.51 1.91
N SER A 224 22.50 -7.95 3.15
CA SER A 224 23.54 -8.91 3.49
C SER A 224 23.15 -10.35 3.20
N ASP A 225 21.91 -10.75 3.55
CA ASP A 225 21.38 -12.10 3.34
C ASP A 225 19.90 -12.08 2.98
N GLN A 226 19.62 -11.92 1.67
CA GLN A 226 18.25 -11.91 1.15
C GLN A 226 17.50 -13.21 1.45
N GLN A 227 18.20 -14.35 1.38
CA GLN A 227 17.58 -15.66 1.57
C GLN A 227 17.09 -15.83 3.02
N ALA A 228 17.92 -15.50 3.99
CA ALA A 228 17.55 -15.59 5.40
C ALA A 228 16.35 -14.69 5.72
N VAL A 229 16.35 -13.44 5.23
CA VAL A 229 15.26 -12.49 5.45
C VAL A 229 13.98 -12.96 4.76
N LEU A 230 14.03 -13.42 3.52
CA LEU A 230 12.85 -13.93 2.81
C LEU A 230 12.28 -15.18 3.48
N LYS A 231 13.12 -16.11 3.96
CA LYS A 231 12.68 -17.27 4.74
C LYS A 231 11.97 -16.84 6.03
N LYS A 232 12.51 -15.85 6.74
CA LYS A 232 11.89 -15.30 7.96
C LYS A 232 10.51 -14.69 7.67
N ILE A 233 10.38 -13.93 6.57
CA ILE A 233 9.11 -13.37 6.14
C ILE A 233 8.12 -14.48 5.76
N CYS A 234 8.52 -15.45 4.96
CA CYS A 234 7.66 -16.56 4.55
C CYS A 234 7.16 -17.36 5.76
N ALA A 235 8.03 -17.66 6.74
CA ALA A 235 7.64 -18.34 7.97
C ALA A 235 6.61 -17.54 8.78
N PHE A 236 6.79 -16.24 8.91
CA PHE A 236 5.83 -15.35 9.58
C PHE A 236 4.47 -15.32 8.86
N LEU A 237 4.47 -15.35 7.53
CA LEU A 237 3.27 -15.36 6.71
C LEU A 237 2.62 -16.74 6.58
N ALA A 238 3.26 -17.80 7.09
CA ALA A 238 2.86 -19.20 6.88
C ALA A 238 2.70 -19.55 5.39
N ILE A 239 3.67 -19.14 4.56
CA ILE A 239 3.80 -19.49 3.15
C ILE A 239 5.16 -20.14 2.88
N ASP A 240 5.26 -20.87 1.78
CA ASP A 240 6.49 -21.55 1.41
C ASP A 240 7.55 -20.57 0.91
N TYR A 241 8.81 -20.78 1.34
CA TYR A 241 9.93 -20.10 0.71
C TYR A 241 10.30 -20.79 -0.60
N LEU A 242 10.38 -20.02 -1.70
CA LEU A 242 10.77 -20.52 -3.02
C LEU A 242 12.10 -19.90 -3.44
N PRO A 243 13.11 -20.69 -3.85
CA PRO A 243 14.42 -20.17 -4.27
C PRO A 243 14.35 -19.12 -5.40
N GLN A 244 13.36 -19.23 -6.29
CA GLN A 244 13.12 -18.27 -7.37
C GLN A 244 12.88 -16.83 -6.87
N MET A 245 12.48 -16.65 -5.62
CA MET A 245 12.29 -15.31 -5.02
C MET A 245 13.58 -14.49 -4.99
N LEU A 246 14.75 -15.11 -5.16
CA LEU A 246 16.04 -14.42 -5.28
C LEU A 246 16.31 -13.89 -6.69
N ASP A 247 15.70 -14.49 -7.71
CA ASP A 247 15.93 -14.13 -9.12
C ASP A 247 14.94 -13.07 -9.60
N VAL A 248 15.00 -11.88 -9.03
CA VAL A 248 14.13 -10.76 -9.43
C VAL A 248 14.35 -10.35 -10.90
N GLY A 249 15.52 -10.68 -11.48
CA GLY A 249 15.81 -10.44 -12.90
C GLY A 249 14.92 -11.22 -13.85
N ALA A 250 14.35 -12.35 -13.41
CA ALA A 250 13.34 -13.11 -14.17
C ALA A 250 11.96 -12.45 -14.15
N SER A 251 11.66 -11.56 -13.19
CA SER A 251 10.35 -10.92 -13.04
C SER A 251 10.06 -9.93 -14.16
N SER A 252 8.99 -10.18 -14.93
CA SER A 252 8.48 -9.25 -15.94
C SER A 252 7.98 -7.94 -15.30
N GLU A 253 7.35 -8.02 -14.13
CA GLU A 253 6.90 -6.85 -13.36
C GLU A 253 8.08 -5.98 -12.93
N ALA A 254 9.17 -6.58 -12.41
CA ALA A 254 10.35 -5.84 -12.02
C ALA A 254 10.99 -5.08 -13.20
N LYS A 255 11.10 -5.73 -14.37
CA LYS A 255 11.58 -5.11 -15.61
C LYS A 255 10.69 -3.95 -16.04
N GLN A 256 9.37 -4.15 -16.05
CA GLN A 256 8.41 -3.11 -16.44
C GLN A 256 8.47 -1.90 -15.50
N ILE A 257 8.47 -2.11 -14.19
CA ILE A 257 8.51 -1.04 -13.19
C ILE A 257 9.82 -0.26 -13.25
N SER A 258 10.96 -0.96 -13.44
CA SER A 258 12.27 -0.31 -13.50
C SER A 258 12.42 0.67 -14.66
N GLN A 259 11.65 0.49 -15.74
CA GLN A 259 11.63 1.37 -16.91
C GLN A 259 10.68 2.58 -16.76
N LEU A 260 9.80 2.59 -15.76
CA LEU A 260 8.81 3.66 -15.61
C LEU A 260 9.38 4.90 -14.93
N SER A 261 10.30 4.74 -13.98
CA SER A 261 10.82 5.85 -13.19
C SER A 261 12.28 5.61 -12.80
N ALA A 262 13.09 6.66 -12.81
CA ALA A 262 14.46 6.63 -12.29
C ALA A 262 14.52 6.18 -10.82
N LEU A 263 13.46 6.42 -10.04
CA LEU A 263 13.34 5.97 -8.66
C LEU A 263 13.31 4.44 -8.50
N TRP A 264 13.04 3.70 -9.57
CA TRP A 264 12.85 2.24 -9.57
C TRP A 264 13.83 1.49 -10.46
N SER A 265 14.74 2.19 -11.12
CA SER A 265 15.70 1.62 -12.07
C SER A 265 16.51 0.45 -11.50
N SER A 266 16.80 0.44 -10.19
CA SER A 266 17.56 -0.62 -9.52
C SER A 266 16.72 -1.84 -9.10
N ASN A 267 15.40 -1.82 -9.25
CA ASN A 267 14.54 -2.88 -8.71
C ASN A 267 14.64 -4.23 -9.45
N CYS A 268 15.17 -4.23 -10.68
CA CYS A 268 15.40 -5.45 -11.45
C CYS A 268 16.78 -6.08 -11.24
N PHE A 269 17.63 -5.50 -10.37
CA PHE A 269 18.96 -5.99 -10.07
C PHE A 269 19.04 -6.53 -8.63
N ALA A 270 20.09 -7.31 -8.38
CA ALA A 270 20.43 -7.69 -7.02
C ALA A 270 20.73 -6.44 -6.18
N PRO A 271 20.30 -6.38 -4.91
CA PRO A 271 20.63 -5.28 -4.02
C PRO A 271 22.14 -5.14 -3.88
N ILE A 272 22.61 -3.90 -3.86
CA ILE A 272 24.05 -3.60 -3.72
C ILE A 272 24.28 -3.21 -2.26
N ALA A 273 25.10 -4.01 -1.54
CA ALA A 273 25.39 -3.78 -0.11
C ALA A 273 25.97 -2.37 0.15
N ALA A 274 26.82 -1.86 -0.75
CA ALA A 274 27.40 -0.51 -0.66
C ALA A 274 26.35 0.63 -0.66
N ASN A 275 25.10 0.36 -1.04
CA ASN A 275 24.01 1.34 -0.94
C ASN A 275 23.61 1.67 0.50
N ALA A 276 23.98 0.85 1.49
CA ALA A 276 23.75 1.16 2.90
C ALA A 276 24.49 2.43 3.33
N ASP A 277 25.73 2.59 2.89
CA ASP A 277 26.62 3.69 3.25
C ASP A 277 26.61 4.89 2.28
N LYS A 278 25.83 4.81 1.22
CA LYS A 278 25.80 5.83 0.17
C LYS A 278 25.41 7.23 0.68
N PHE A 279 24.69 7.31 1.78
CA PHE A 279 24.32 8.59 2.39
C PHE A 279 25.53 9.43 2.80
N LYS A 280 26.67 8.82 3.17
CA LYS A 280 27.93 9.52 3.53
C LYS A 280 28.47 10.40 2.42
N GLN A 281 28.10 10.10 1.15
CA GLN A 281 28.47 10.89 -0.03
C GLN A 281 27.35 11.83 -0.49
N GLN A 282 26.17 11.72 0.10
CA GLN A 282 24.94 12.38 -0.36
C GLN A 282 24.46 13.48 0.58
N LEU A 283 24.81 13.38 1.87
CA LEU A 283 24.44 14.33 2.93
C LEU A 283 25.68 15.06 3.43
N GLY A 284 25.49 16.33 3.77
CA GLY A 284 26.46 17.09 4.55
C GLY A 284 26.48 16.66 6.03
N MET A 285 27.54 16.98 6.77
CA MET A 285 27.65 16.64 8.19
C MET A 285 26.56 17.31 9.03
N ASP A 286 26.14 18.53 8.67
CA ASP A 286 25.04 19.24 9.36
C ASP A 286 23.70 18.52 9.16
N GLU A 287 23.43 18.01 7.96
CA GLU A 287 22.24 17.20 7.67
C GLU A 287 22.26 15.89 8.46
N ILE A 288 23.43 15.23 8.53
CA ILE A 288 23.62 14.01 9.32
C ILE A 288 23.37 14.32 10.79
N ALA A 289 23.89 15.43 11.34
CA ALA A 289 23.68 15.83 12.72
C ALA A 289 22.20 16.07 13.05
N ILE A 290 21.45 16.74 12.15
CA ILE A 290 20.01 16.95 12.29
C ILE A 290 19.27 15.61 12.35
N ILE A 291 19.55 14.69 11.40
CA ILE A 291 18.90 13.39 11.34
C ILE A 291 19.21 12.56 12.59
N GLU A 292 20.47 12.49 13.00
CA GLU A 292 20.91 11.75 14.18
C GLU A 292 20.31 12.33 15.47
N THR A 293 20.25 13.66 15.61
CA THR A 293 19.61 14.32 16.76
C THR A 293 18.13 13.90 16.90
N LEU A 294 17.38 13.93 15.78
CA LEU A 294 15.96 13.61 15.79
C LEU A 294 15.69 12.10 15.98
N THR A 295 16.57 11.23 15.49
CA THR A 295 16.30 9.79 15.41
C THR A 295 17.15 8.93 16.33
N ARG A 296 18.01 9.53 17.17
CA ARG A 296 18.98 8.85 18.03
C ARG A 296 18.43 7.66 18.81
N PRO A 297 17.28 7.73 19.52
CA PRO A 297 16.78 6.58 20.29
C PRO A 297 16.48 5.36 19.43
N TYR A 298 16.04 5.59 18.19
CA TYR A 298 15.78 4.53 17.20
C TYR A 298 17.06 3.97 16.61
N MET A 299 18.06 4.85 16.36
CA MET A 299 19.38 4.42 15.90
C MET A 299 20.02 3.47 16.90
N GLU A 300 20.02 3.86 18.19
CA GLU A 300 20.53 3.01 19.28
C GLU A 300 19.79 1.66 19.35
N ARG A 301 18.45 1.67 19.31
CA ARG A 301 17.62 0.46 19.36
C ARG A 301 17.92 -0.50 18.21
N TYR A 302 18.13 0.02 17.01
CA TYR A 302 18.38 -0.81 15.82
C TYR A 302 19.86 -1.01 15.51
N GLY A 303 20.77 -0.58 16.38
CA GLY A 303 22.21 -0.81 16.29
C GLY A 303 22.92 0.03 15.22
N TYR A 304 22.35 1.21 14.86
CA TYR A 304 23.02 2.18 13.98
C TYR A 304 23.94 3.09 14.78
N GLN A 305 25.21 3.11 14.44
CA GLN A 305 26.19 3.97 15.11
C GLN A 305 26.06 5.42 14.63
N THR A 306 26.09 6.40 15.55
CA THR A 306 26.11 7.82 15.22
C THR A 306 27.48 8.26 14.72
N MET A 307 27.51 9.30 13.91
CA MET A 307 28.73 9.94 13.36
C MET A 307 28.94 11.35 13.97
N THR A 308 27.95 11.88 14.69
CA THR A 308 27.94 13.22 15.25
C THR A 308 27.63 13.20 16.75
N ALA A 309 27.75 14.35 17.41
CA ALA A 309 27.38 14.51 18.83
C ALA A 309 25.86 14.48 19.08
N CYS A 310 25.03 14.51 18.02
CA CYS A 310 23.57 14.58 18.08
C CYS A 310 23.06 15.82 18.87
N ASP A 311 23.63 16.97 18.63
CA ASP A 311 23.38 18.26 19.32
C ASP A 311 22.89 19.37 18.38
N ALA A 312 22.41 18.98 17.17
CA ALA A 312 21.87 19.93 16.21
C ALA A 312 20.64 20.66 16.77
N VAL A 313 20.58 21.97 16.58
CA VAL A 313 19.41 22.79 16.95
C VAL A 313 18.28 22.53 15.93
N VAL A 314 17.15 22.02 16.43
CA VAL A 314 15.98 21.66 15.61
C VAL A 314 14.73 22.26 16.27
N ASP A 315 14.42 23.51 15.90
CA ASP A 315 13.32 24.30 16.46
C ASP A 315 12.29 24.74 15.39
N ALA A 316 11.34 25.58 15.77
CA ALA A 316 10.32 26.08 14.85
C ALA A 316 10.91 26.96 13.73
N ALA A 317 11.99 27.70 14.00
CA ALA A 317 12.63 28.56 13.01
C ALA A 317 13.36 27.70 11.96
N SER A 318 14.13 26.69 12.39
CA SER A 318 14.79 25.75 11.48
C SER A 318 13.76 25.01 10.60
N THR A 319 12.64 24.58 11.18
CA THR A 319 11.55 23.91 10.46
C THR A 319 10.89 24.82 9.41
N GLY A 320 10.72 26.12 9.70
CA GLY A 320 10.21 27.08 8.72
C GLY A 320 11.13 27.27 7.52
N LEU A 321 12.44 27.33 7.77
CA LEU A 321 13.44 27.38 6.70
C LEU A 321 13.50 26.07 5.90
N ALA A 322 13.37 24.93 6.57
CA ALA A 322 13.31 23.62 5.94
C ALA A 322 12.12 23.50 4.99
N ALA A 323 10.94 23.98 5.39
CA ALA A 323 9.75 24.00 4.54
C ALA A 323 9.99 24.83 3.25
N THR A 324 10.59 25.99 3.39
CA THR A 324 10.92 26.84 2.23
C THR A 324 11.90 26.15 1.29
N ARG A 325 12.96 25.53 1.79
CA ARG A 325 13.92 24.76 0.98
C ARG A 325 13.23 23.61 0.26
N SER A 326 12.34 22.89 0.96
CA SER A 326 11.59 21.77 0.39
C SER A 326 10.72 22.19 -0.78
N GLU A 327 9.98 23.29 -0.68
CA GLU A 327 9.12 23.78 -1.77
C GLU A 327 9.96 24.20 -3.00
N ILE A 328 11.10 24.87 -2.80
CA ILE A 328 12.01 25.20 -3.90
C ILE A 328 12.53 23.91 -4.57
N GLY A 329 12.99 22.94 -3.76
CA GLY A 329 13.49 21.65 -4.25
C GLY A 329 12.43 20.86 -5.04
N LYS A 330 11.19 20.81 -4.54
CA LYS A 330 10.06 20.19 -5.25
C LYS A 330 9.81 20.83 -6.61
N ALA A 331 9.76 22.17 -6.66
CA ALA A 331 9.54 22.87 -7.90
C ALA A 331 10.63 22.58 -8.95
N GLN A 332 11.89 22.55 -8.51
CA GLN A 332 13.02 22.20 -9.37
C GLN A 332 12.95 20.74 -9.85
N ALA A 333 12.60 19.80 -8.96
CA ALA A 333 12.49 18.39 -9.31
C ALA A 333 11.35 18.12 -10.31
N TRP A 334 10.22 18.80 -10.20
CA TRP A 334 9.13 18.72 -11.19
C TRP A 334 9.56 19.21 -12.57
N ARG A 335 10.27 20.35 -12.66
CA ARG A 335 10.79 20.86 -13.92
C ARG A 335 11.84 19.93 -14.55
N ALA A 336 12.75 19.39 -13.72
CA ALA A 336 13.76 18.44 -14.19
C ALA A 336 13.12 17.13 -14.69
N MET A 337 12.05 16.67 -14.05
CA MET A 337 11.34 15.47 -14.49
C MET A 337 10.60 15.69 -15.80
N GLU A 338 9.97 16.84 -15.99
CA GLU A 338 9.25 17.21 -17.23
C GLU A 338 10.16 17.14 -18.45
N THR A 339 11.40 17.62 -18.31
CA THR A 339 12.38 17.62 -19.40
C THR A 339 13.15 16.32 -19.53
N GLY A 340 13.49 15.66 -18.41
CA GLY A 340 14.38 14.49 -18.38
C GLY A 340 13.65 13.13 -18.42
N ASN A 341 12.42 13.06 -17.95
CA ASN A 341 11.59 11.84 -17.95
C ASN A 341 10.12 12.17 -18.09
N PHE A 342 9.73 12.63 -19.27
CA PHE A 342 8.37 13.07 -19.57
C PHE A 342 7.30 12.01 -19.30
N ARG A 343 7.62 10.72 -19.50
CA ARG A 343 6.68 9.62 -19.19
C ARG A 343 6.36 9.55 -17.69
N ASP A 344 7.38 9.59 -16.82
CA ASP A 344 7.18 9.59 -15.36
C ASP A 344 6.43 10.84 -14.92
N PHE A 345 6.78 12.01 -15.48
CA PHE A 345 6.11 13.27 -15.24
C PHE A 345 4.61 13.18 -15.54
N ILE A 346 4.21 12.77 -16.75
CA ILE A 346 2.80 12.69 -17.16
C ILE A 346 2.03 11.70 -16.29
N LEU A 347 2.58 10.54 -15.98
CA LEU A 347 1.89 9.53 -15.17
C LEU A 347 1.64 10.03 -13.73
N ARG A 348 2.58 10.77 -13.15
CA ARG A 348 2.41 11.37 -11.81
C ARG A 348 1.42 12.53 -11.85
N ARG A 349 1.50 13.39 -12.88
CA ARG A 349 0.54 14.50 -13.08
C ARG A 349 -0.87 13.97 -13.25
N TYR A 350 -1.07 12.93 -14.05
CA TYR A 350 -2.39 12.31 -14.24
C TYR A 350 -3.03 11.89 -12.90
N ARG A 351 -2.26 11.22 -12.03
CA ARG A 351 -2.75 10.84 -10.70
C ARG A 351 -3.02 12.06 -9.80
N ALA A 352 -2.12 13.03 -9.80
CA ALA A 352 -2.29 14.26 -9.02
C ALA A 352 -3.51 15.07 -9.49
N ASP A 353 -3.71 15.20 -10.80
CA ASP A 353 -4.84 15.87 -11.40
C ASP A 353 -6.17 15.15 -11.11
N TYR A 354 -6.15 13.81 -11.07
CA TYR A 354 -7.32 13.04 -10.65
C TYR A 354 -7.72 13.38 -9.21
N LEU A 355 -6.79 13.34 -8.26
CA LEU A 355 -7.05 13.71 -6.86
C LEU A 355 -7.53 15.16 -6.70
N ALA A 356 -6.92 16.09 -7.43
CA ALA A 356 -7.32 17.50 -7.43
C ALA A 356 -8.75 17.69 -7.97
N LYS A 357 -9.12 16.98 -9.05
CA LYS A 357 -10.48 17.03 -9.62
C LYS A 357 -11.51 16.44 -8.67
N VAL A 358 -11.22 15.31 -8.03
CA VAL A 358 -12.10 14.72 -7.00
C VAL A 358 -12.35 15.74 -5.90
N ARG A 359 -11.30 16.34 -5.36
CA ARG A 359 -11.40 17.33 -4.29
C ARG A 359 -12.21 18.56 -4.72
N ALA A 360 -11.89 19.17 -5.86
CA ALA A 360 -12.59 20.36 -6.37
C ALA A 360 -14.09 20.08 -6.58
N ARG A 361 -14.45 18.92 -7.13
CA ARG A 361 -15.85 18.51 -7.30
C ARG A 361 -16.58 18.39 -5.96
N LEU A 362 -15.94 17.77 -4.95
CA LEU A 362 -16.54 17.63 -3.61
C LEU A 362 -16.71 18.98 -2.91
N GLU A 363 -15.72 19.86 -3.01
CA GLU A 363 -15.81 21.23 -2.47
C GLU A 363 -16.96 22.03 -3.13
N GLN A 364 -17.09 21.93 -4.46
CA GLN A 364 -18.19 22.56 -5.20
C GLN A 364 -19.56 22.00 -4.78
N GLN A 365 -19.70 20.68 -4.68
CA GLN A 365 -20.94 20.03 -4.25
C GLN A 365 -21.34 20.45 -2.84
N ARG A 366 -20.38 20.58 -1.93
CA ARG A 366 -20.63 21.06 -0.57
C ARG A 366 -21.06 22.52 -0.52
N ALA A 367 -20.47 23.36 -1.37
CA ALA A 367 -20.85 24.79 -1.46
C ALA A 367 -22.26 25.00 -2.05
N THR A 368 -22.73 24.07 -2.89
CA THR A 368 -24.03 24.16 -3.57
C THR A 368 -25.15 23.36 -2.87
N ALA A 369 -24.80 22.54 -1.86
CA ALA A 369 -25.79 21.74 -1.13
C ALA A 369 -26.74 22.67 -0.34
N PRO A 370 -28.09 22.51 -0.48
CA PRO A 370 -29.04 23.22 0.35
C PRO A 370 -28.87 22.79 1.82
N ALA A 371 -29.10 23.71 2.76
CA ALA A 371 -28.92 23.51 4.20
C ALA A 371 -29.80 22.39 4.82
N SER A 372 -30.64 21.73 4.03
CA SER A 372 -31.48 20.62 4.45
C SER A 372 -31.74 19.71 3.24
N SER A 373 -31.13 18.55 3.18
CA SER A 373 -31.48 17.47 2.23
C SER A 373 -32.04 16.26 2.98
N VAL A 374 -33.29 15.93 2.65
CA VAL A 374 -33.94 14.68 3.06
C VAL A 374 -33.14 13.47 2.52
N PRO A 375 -32.91 12.40 3.29
CA PRO A 375 -32.26 11.20 2.78
C PRO A 375 -33.10 10.58 1.66
N LEU A 376 -32.50 10.42 0.48
CA LEU A 376 -33.10 9.68 -0.63
C LEU A 376 -32.45 8.30 -0.68
N THR A 377 -33.24 7.25 -0.80
CA THR A 377 -32.77 5.85 -0.93
C THR A 377 -32.18 5.60 -2.32
N LEU A 378 -31.27 4.65 -2.43
CA LEU A 378 -30.60 4.25 -3.69
C LEU A 378 -31.58 3.81 -4.80
N GLU A 379 -32.76 3.32 -4.42
CA GLU A 379 -33.85 2.92 -5.33
C GLU A 379 -34.38 4.07 -6.22
N ALA A 380 -34.07 5.31 -5.85
CA ALA A 380 -34.46 6.52 -6.62
C ALA A 380 -33.41 6.98 -7.64
N LEU A 381 -32.31 6.24 -7.83
CA LEU A 381 -31.30 6.56 -8.85
C LEU A 381 -31.72 5.90 -10.17
N ASP A 382 -32.44 6.66 -11.02
CA ASP A 382 -32.66 6.28 -12.41
C ASP A 382 -31.29 6.15 -13.13
N PRO A 383 -30.99 5.00 -13.78
CA PRO A 383 -29.76 4.83 -14.54
C PRO A 383 -29.52 5.89 -15.63
N ALA A 384 -30.57 6.58 -16.06
CA ALA A 384 -30.51 7.65 -17.05
C ALA A 384 -29.99 9.00 -16.51
N GLY A 385 -29.81 9.17 -15.18
CA GLY A 385 -29.37 10.43 -14.56
C GLY A 385 -27.87 10.72 -14.63
N PHE A 386 -27.05 9.84 -15.19
CA PHE A 386 -25.64 10.14 -15.49
C PHE A 386 -25.52 10.85 -16.83
N VAL A 387 -25.70 12.16 -16.84
CA VAL A 387 -25.28 12.96 -17.99
C VAL A 387 -23.76 13.00 -18.00
N VAL A 388 -23.15 12.20 -18.88
CA VAL A 388 -21.75 12.38 -19.29
C VAL A 388 -21.75 13.65 -20.13
N THR A 389 -21.34 14.76 -19.57
CA THR A 389 -20.96 15.94 -20.37
C THR A 389 -19.53 15.72 -20.84
N ASP A 390 -19.36 15.69 -22.16
CA ASP A 390 -18.09 15.62 -22.89
C ASP A 390 -17.05 16.66 -22.43
#